data_96f8fa695ac7f0682b356d339ebcdfa3
#
_entry.id   96f8fa695ac7f0682b356d339ebcdfa3
#
_cell.length_a   1.000
_cell.length_b   1.000
_cell.length_c   1.000
_cell.angle_alpha   90.00
_cell.angle_beta   90.00
_cell.angle_gamma   90.00
#
_symmetry.space_group_name_H-M   'P 1'
#
loop_
_entity.id
_entity.type
_entity.pdbx_description
1 polymer ?
#
loop_
_entity_poly.entity_id
_entity_poly.type
_entity_poly.pdbx_seq_one_letter_code
_entity_poly.pdbx_strand_id
1 'polypeptide(L)'
;MTKTKFLFALLSLTVSLLSCKAQSKDKINLSKIIFHSSRCNGTCPRIDLELDSSKNLFVDREYFKTKSETDKRFSGQFKGILSQEDYNKLLGLLLSSNIDRLKFPKSDLMDGVNITIIVYYNGQRKYLTSPEPPNEANDLIKYLTSLGDNKKLQRTNETKNIEN
;
A
#
# COMPACT_ATOMS: atom_id res chain seq x y z
N MET A 1 62.31 9.63 -14.15
CA MET A 1 61.47 8.66 -13.40
C MET A 1 60.28 9.29 -12.63
N THR A 2 59.99 10.57 -12.77
CA THR A 2 58.92 11.25 -12.01
C THR A 2 57.55 11.39 -12.70
N LYS A 3 57.55 11.41 -14.02
CA LYS A 3 56.31 11.59 -14.79
C LYS A 3 55.36 10.37 -14.82
N THR A 4 55.93 9.16 -14.76
CA THR A 4 55.14 7.90 -14.75
C THR A 4 54.42 7.67 -13.40
N LYS A 5 55.00 8.11 -12.28
CA LYS A 5 54.37 7.99 -10.96
C LYS A 5 53.13 8.91 -10.80
N PHE A 6 53.17 10.08 -11.45
CA PHE A 6 52.09 11.04 -11.43
C PHE A 6 50.87 10.54 -12.25
N LEU A 7 51.11 9.83 -13.35
CA LEU A 7 50.05 9.28 -14.20
C LEU A 7 49.29 8.14 -13.49
N PHE A 8 50.01 7.30 -12.73
CA PHE A 8 49.37 6.22 -11.93
C PHE A 8 48.53 6.75 -10.76
N ALA A 9 48.95 7.83 -10.11
CA ALA A 9 48.22 8.47 -9.03
C ALA A 9 46.92 9.12 -9.53
N LEU A 10 46.92 9.71 -10.75
CA LEU A 10 45.75 10.32 -11.35
C LEU A 10 44.73 9.26 -11.80
N LEU A 11 45.19 8.10 -12.30
CA LEU A 11 44.34 7.01 -12.73
C LEU A 11 43.65 6.31 -11.56
N SER A 12 44.29 6.19 -10.38
CA SER A 12 43.67 5.59 -9.19
C SER A 12 42.61 6.49 -8.55
N LEU A 13 42.69 7.80 -8.70
CA LEU A 13 41.73 8.74 -8.16
C LEU A 13 40.43 8.76 -8.96
N THR A 14 40.48 8.50 -10.26
CA THR A 14 39.28 8.48 -11.12
C THR A 14 38.41 7.22 -10.94
N VAL A 15 39.00 6.08 -10.55
CA VAL A 15 38.29 4.84 -10.30
C VAL A 15 37.46 4.92 -9.00
N SER A 16 37.88 5.71 -8.03
CA SER A 16 37.19 5.87 -6.74
C SER A 16 35.88 6.65 -6.85
N LEU A 17 35.69 7.44 -7.90
CA LEU A 17 34.49 8.27 -8.10
C LEU A 17 33.35 7.52 -8.79
N LEU A 18 33.60 6.34 -9.36
CA LEU A 18 32.60 5.53 -10.05
C LEU A 18 31.88 4.53 -9.13
N SER A 19 32.19 4.52 -7.84
CA SER A 19 31.41 3.76 -6.87
C SER A 19 30.09 4.48 -6.54
N CYS A 20 29.30 4.75 -7.58
CA CYS A 20 27.91 5.09 -7.42
C CYS A 20 27.26 3.84 -6.82
N LYS A 21 26.98 3.84 -5.51
CA LYS A 21 26.16 2.81 -4.86
C LYS A 21 24.86 2.75 -5.64
N ALA A 22 24.72 1.75 -6.49
CA ALA A 22 23.41 1.34 -6.97
C ALA A 22 22.61 1.01 -5.71
N GLN A 23 21.81 1.96 -5.26
CA GLN A 23 20.88 1.76 -4.18
C GLN A 23 19.93 0.67 -4.64
N SER A 24 20.05 -0.53 -4.08
CA SER A 24 19.17 -1.63 -4.44
C SER A 24 17.74 -1.17 -4.16
N LYS A 25 16.99 -0.95 -5.25
CA LYS A 25 15.57 -0.55 -5.21
C LYS A 25 14.64 -1.64 -4.65
N ASP A 26 15.22 -2.73 -4.18
CA ASP A 26 14.50 -3.97 -3.90
C ASP A 26 13.93 -4.07 -2.48
N LYS A 27 14.04 -3.01 -1.66
CA LYS A 27 13.53 -3.05 -0.29
C LYS A 27 12.61 -1.87 -0.02
N ILE A 28 11.33 -2.17 0.23
CA ILE A 28 10.36 -1.18 0.71
C ILE A 28 10.44 -1.14 2.24
N ASN A 29 10.74 0.04 2.78
CA ASN A 29 10.58 0.32 4.21
C ASN A 29 9.19 0.94 4.38
N LEU A 30 8.19 0.09 4.63
CA LEU A 30 6.80 0.49 4.80
C LEU A 30 6.59 1.02 6.22
N SER A 31 6.14 2.27 6.33
CA SER A 31 5.76 2.89 7.59
C SER A 31 4.27 2.71 7.87
N LYS A 32 3.43 2.90 6.84
CA LYS A 32 1.98 2.80 6.94
C LYS A 32 1.38 2.59 5.55
N ILE A 33 0.32 1.80 5.47
CA ILE A 33 -0.55 1.75 4.30
C ILE A 33 -2.01 1.92 4.72
N ILE A 34 -2.74 2.70 3.94
CA ILE A 34 -4.16 2.93 4.10
C ILE A 34 -4.84 2.52 2.80
N PHE A 35 -5.99 1.87 2.93
CA PHE A 35 -6.80 1.45 1.82
C PHE A 35 -8.26 1.80 2.08
N HIS A 36 -8.88 2.43 1.08
CA HIS A 36 -10.31 2.68 1.07
C HIS A 36 -10.93 2.06 -0.18
N SER A 37 -12.01 1.35 0.03
CA SER A 37 -12.91 0.88 -1.01
C SER A 37 -14.28 1.47 -0.72
N SER A 38 -14.72 2.40 -1.54
CA SER A 38 -16.01 3.07 -1.35
C SER A 38 -17.16 2.12 -1.61
N ARG A 39 -18.34 2.52 -1.15
CA ARG A 39 -19.61 1.94 -1.55
C ARG A 39 -19.85 2.11 -3.05
N CYS A 40 -20.50 1.16 -3.68
CA CYS A 40 -21.07 1.33 -5.03
C CYS A 40 -22.58 1.63 -4.96
N ASN A 41 -23.21 1.88 -6.11
CA ASN A 41 -24.67 1.98 -6.23
C ASN A 41 -25.36 0.60 -6.14
N GLY A 42 -24.91 -0.25 -5.23
CA GLY A 42 -25.39 -1.62 -5.01
C GLY A 42 -25.17 -2.07 -3.57
N THR A 43 -24.69 -3.30 -3.43
CA THR A 43 -24.37 -3.94 -2.14
C THR A 43 -22.86 -4.14 -1.95
N CYS A 44 -22.02 -3.44 -2.72
CA CYS A 44 -20.57 -3.50 -2.54
C CYS A 44 -20.19 -3.06 -1.12
N PRO A 45 -19.33 -3.81 -0.42
CA PRO A 45 -18.90 -3.40 0.90
C PRO A 45 -18.06 -2.11 0.83
N ARG A 46 -18.18 -1.28 1.87
CA ARG A 46 -17.20 -0.24 2.17
C ARG A 46 -16.13 -0.85 3.07
N ILE A 47 -14.87 -0.61 2.77
CA ILE A 47 -13.74 -1.07 3.57
C ILE A 47 -12.77 0.09 3.74
N ASP A 48 -12.49 0.46 4.97
CA ASP A 48 -11.42 1.37 5.35
C ASP A 48 -10.42 0.60 6.21
N LEU A 49 -9.16 0.59 5.81
CA LEU A 49 -8.11 -0.21 6.42
C LEU A 49 -6.87 0.64 6.65
N GLU A 50 -6.26 0.49 7.81
CA GLU A 50 -4.92 1.02 8.09
C GLU A 50 -4.04 -0.08 8.68
N LEU A 51 -2.83 -0.23 8.11
CA LEU A 51 -1.78 -1.10 8.62
C LEU A 51 -0.53 -0.27 8.90
N ASP A 52 0.01 -0.37 10.11
CA ASP A 52 1.23 0.31 10.52
C ASP A 52 2.50 -0.55 10.39
N SER A 53 3.67 0.05 10.63
CA SER A 53 4.98 -0.63 10.59
C SER A 53 5.14 -1.72 11.64
N SER A 54 4.35 -1.69 12.72
CA SER A 54 4.30 -2.72 13.76
C SER A 54 3.35 -3.87 13.39
N LYS A 55 2.80 -3.84 12.19
CA LYS A 55 1.82 -4.80 11.64
C LYS A 55 0.46 -4.77 12.35
N ASN A 56 0.16 -3.71 13.11
CA ASN A 56 -1.18 -3.53 13.64
C ASN A 56 -2.11 -3.17 12.48
N LEU A 57 -3.17 -3.98 12.34
CA LEU A 57 -4.19 -3.82 11.34
C LEU A 57 -5.47 -3.33 12.02
N PHE A 58 -5.98 -2.20 11.55
CA PHE A 58 -7.29 -1.68 11.90
C PHE A 58 -8.17 -1.64 10.66
N VAL A 59 -9.43 -2.07 10.80
CA VAL A 59 -10.41 -2.12 9.71
C VAL A 59 -11.74 -1.57 10.21
N ASP A 60 -12.30 -0.64 9.47
CA ASP A 60 -13.71 -0.25 9.56
C ASP A 60 -14.40 -0.69 8.28
N ARG A 61 -15.41 -1.55 8.38
CA ARG A 61 -16.09 -2.10 7.21
C ARG A 61 -17.59 -2.12 7.36
N GLU A 62 -18.29 -1.90 6.24
CA GLU A 62 -19.73 -2.01 6.15
C GLU A 62 -20.12 -2.96 5.03
N TYR A 63 -20.90 -3.98 5.39
CA TYR A 63 -21.56 -4.90 4.46
C TYR A 63 -23.04 -4.58 4.39
N PHE A 64 -23.63 -4.81 3.25
CA PHE A 64 -25.01 -4.46 2.99
C PHE A 64 -25.80 -5.70 2.58
N LYS A 65 -26.98 -5.92 3.17
CA LYS A 65 -27.96 -6.91 2.73
C LYS A 65 -28.74 -6.40 1.52
N THR A 66 -29.05 -5.11 1.55
CA THR A 66 -29.71 -4.35 0.47
C THR A 66 -29.02 -3.00 0.31
N LYS A 67 -29.39 -2.21 -0.69
CA LYS A 67 -28.86 -0.84 -0.88
C LYS A 67 -28.99 0.06 0.36
N SER A 68 -29.93 -0.19 1.24
CA SER A 68 -30.26 0.66 2.40
C SER A 68 -30.07 -0.04 3.75
N GLU A 69 -29.85 -1.36 3.76
CA GLU A 69 -29.76 -2.13 5.00
C GLU A 69 -28.33 -2.68 5.20
N THR A 70 -27.66 -2.21 6.25
CA THR A 70 -26.34 -2.72 6.66
C THR A 70 -26.46 -4.10 7.34
N ASP A 71 -25.62 -5.05 6.96
CA ASP A 71 -25.49 -6.32 7.68
C ASP A 71 -24.55 -6.15 8.90
N LYS A 72 -25.17 -5.96 10.05
CA LYS A 72 -24.45 -5.72 11.33
C LYS A 72 -23.56 -6.89 11.77
N ARG A 73 -23.77 -8.11 11.23
CA ARG A 73 -22.95 -9.29 11.57
C ARG A 73 -21.52 -9.13 11.05
N PHE A 74 -21.38 -8.53 9.87
CA PHE A 74 -20.11 -8.39 9.18
C PHE A 74 -19.58 -6.97 9.20
N SER A 75 -20.39 -5.99 9.59
CA SER A 75 -20.04 -4.57 9.65
C SER A 75 -19.52 -4.17 11.02
N GLY A 76 -18.70 -3.12 11.06
CA GLY A 76 -18.14 -2.53 12.27
C GLY A 76 -16.63 -2.44 12.23
N GLN A 77 -16.06 -2.18 13.40
CA GLN A 77 -14.63 -1.94 13.56
C GLN A 77 -13.94 -3.20 14.08
N PHE A 78 -12.76 -3.48 13.50
CA PHE A 78 -11.99 -4.68 13.79
C PHE A 78 -10.51 -4.33 13.90
N LYS A 79 -9.78 -5.10 14.70
CA LYS A 79 -8.33 -4.99 14.83
C LYS A 79 -7.66 -6.35 14.87
N GLY A 80 -6.39 -6.37 14.52
CA GLY A 80 -5.56 -7.57 14.58
C GLY A 80 -4.10 -7.25 14.33
N ILE A 81 -3.27 -8.26 14.34
CA ILE A 81 -1.86 -8.17 13.98
C ILE A 81 -1.63 -9.04 12.76
N LEU A 82 -1.04 -8.46 11.73
CA LEU A 82 -0.70 -9.18 10.51
C LEU A 82 0.48 -10.12 10.77
N SER A 83 0.40 -11.34 10.25
CA SER A 83 1.53 -12.28 10.33
C SER A 83 2.74 -11.75 9.56
N GLN A 84 3.94 -12.24 9.89
CA GLN A 84 5.15 -11.86 9.15
C GLN A 84 5.07 -12.31 7.67
N GLU A 85 4.46 -13.46 7.42
CA GLU A 85 4.25 -13.98 6.06
C GLU A 85 3.34 -13.06 5.25
N ASP A 86 2.18 -12.69 5.81
CA ASP A 86 1.23 -11.77 5.17
C ASP A 86 1.83 -10.39 4.95
N TYR A 87 2.63 -9.89 5.92
CA TYR A 87 3.34 -8.62 5.77
C TYR A 87 4.37 -8.68 4.64
N ASN A 88 5.15 -9.77 4.55
CA ASN A 88 6.11 -9.97 3.46
C ASN A 88 5.41 -10.07 2.10
N LYS A 89 4.25 -10.71 2.05
CA LYS A 89 3.41 -10.76 0.84
C LYS A 89 2.97 -9.37 0.41
N LEU A 90 2.53 -8.52 1.35
CA LEU A 90 2.19 -7.12 1.06
C LEU A 90 3.37 -6.36 0.47
N LEU A 91 4.57 -6.49 1.08
CA LEU A 91 5.77 -5.83 0.56
C LEU A 91 6.11 -6.30 -0.86
N GLY A 92 5.98 -7.61 -1.13
CA GLY A 92 6.15 -8.17 -2.48
C GLY A 92 5.15 -7.59 -3.49
N LEU A 93 3.89 -7.41 -3.09
CA LEU A 93 2.86 -6.81 -3.95
C LEU A 93 3.10 -5.33 -4.22
N LEU A 94 3.58 -4.58 -3.25
CA LEU A 94 3.99 -3.18 -3.44
C LEU A 94 5.17 -3.06 -4.42
N LEU A 95 6.12 -4.00 -4.37
CA LEU A 95 7.24 -4.06 -5.32
C LEU A 95 6.75 -4.44 -6.72
N SER A 96 5.97 -5.51 -6.85
CA SER A 96 5.49 -6.00 -8.15
C SER A 96 4.55 -5.02 -8.86
N SER A 97 3.75 -4.25 -8.11
CA SER A 97 2.94 -3.16 -8.65
C SER A 97 3.77 -1.93 -9.05
N ASN A 98 5.09 -1.95 -8.84
CA ASN A 98 5.98 -0.82 -9.07
C ASN A 98 5.46 0.47 -8.43
N ILE A 99 5.21 0.43 -7.11
CA ILE A 99 4.55 1.50 -6.36
C ILE A 99 5.16 2.90 -6.65
N ASP A 100 6.46 2.99 -6.91
CA ASP A 100 7.12 4.26 -7.23
C ASP A 100 6.56 4.91 -8.50
N ARG A 101 6.26 4.11 -9.52
CA ARG A 101 5.78 4.57 -10.84
C ARG A 101 4.28 4.40 -11.03
N LEU A 102 3.64 3.62 -10.18
CA LEU A 102 2.20 3.36 -10.26
C LEU A 102 1.42 4.67 -10.25
N LYS A 103 0.49 4.83 -11.17
CA LYS A 103 -0.42 5.97 -11.25
C LYS A 103 -1.83 5.46 -11.47
N PHE A 104 -2.77 6.06 -10.77
CA PHE A 104 -4.18 5.80 -11.00
C PHE A 104 -4.73 6.86 -11.97
N PRO A 105 -5.41 6.46 -13.04
CA PRO A 105 -6.00 7.40 -13.99
C PRO A 105 -7.14 8.18 -13.31
N LYS A 106 -7.32 9.43 -13.75
CA LYS A 106 -8.58 10.14 -13.47
C LYS A 106 -9.68 9.48 -14.30
N SER A 107 -10.82 9.26 -13.69
CA SER A 107 -12.00 8.73 -14.38
C SER A 107 -13.22 9.53 -13.96
N ASP A 108 -14.12 9.73 -14.89
CA ASP A 108 -15.41 10.42 -14.67
C ASP A 108 -16.54 9.43 -14.34
N LEU A 109 -16.21 8.15 -14.08
CA LEU A 109 -17.19 7.15 -13.65
C LEU A 109 -17.77 7.50 -12.28
N MET A 110 -19.08 7.74 -12.24
CA MET A 110 -19.78 8.14 -11.01
C MET A 110 -20.31 6.96 -10.19
N ASP A 111 -20.54 5.81 -10.81
CA ASP A 111 -21.23 4.67 -10.17
C ASP A 111 -20.31 3.51 -9.76
N GLY A 112 -19.00 3.64 -9.95
CA GLY A 112 -18.02 2.63 -9.60
C GLY A 112 -17.60 2.66 -8.12
N VAL A 113 -16.94 1.58 -7.68
CA VAL A 113 -16.23 1.57 -6.39
C VAL A 113 -14.97 2.42 -6.54
N ASN A 114 -14.87 3.51 -5.79
CA ASN A 114 -13.64 4.29 -5.76
C ASN A 114 -12.63 3.61 -4.84
N ILE A 115 -11.44 3.31 -5.38
CA ILE A 115 -10.33 2.73 -4.65
C ILE A 115 -9.32 3.83 -4.33
N THR A 116 -8.95 3.96 -3.06
CA THR A 116 -7.87 4.83 -2.62
C THR A 116 -6.81 4.02 -1.89
N ILE A 117 -5.55 4.23 -2.24
CA ILE A 117 -4.39 3.64 -1.57
C ILE A 117 -3.45 4.78 -1.19
N ILE A 118 -3.14 4.90 0.11
CA ILE A 118 -2.14 5.84 0.62
C ILE A 118 -1.01 5.02 1.21
N VAL A 119 0.21 5.18 0.70
CA VAL A 119 1.37 4.42 1.16
C VAL A 119 2.44 5.38 1.67
N TYR A 120 2.87 5.15 2.91
CA TYR A 120 4.03 5.79 3.51
C TYR A 120 5.19 4.81 3.50
N TYR A 121 6.19 5.04 2.68
CA TYR A 121 7.33 4.15 2.51
C TYR A 121 8.58 4.93 2.13
N ASN A 122 9.74 4.47 2.57
CA ASN A 122 11.03 5.09 2.27
C ASN A 122 11.09 6.61 2.56
N GLY A 123 10.35 7.08 3.59
CA GLY A 123 10.26 8.48 3.97
C GLY A 123 9.36 9.34 3.06
N GLN A 124 8.63 8.75 2.13
CA GLN A 124 7.71 9.46 1.23
C GLN A 124 6.27 9.01 1.42
N ARG A 125 5.32 9.84 0.96
CA ARG A 125 3.89 9.55 0.90
C ARG A 125 3.43 9.47 -0.54
N LYS A 126 2.71 8.43 -0.90
CA LYS A 126 2.05 8.29 -2.20
C LYS A 126 0.55 8.14 -2.01
N TYR A 127 -0.21 8.91 -2.77
CA TYR A 127 -1.68 8.91 -2.80
C TYR A 127 -2.15 8.48 -4.19
N LEU A 128 -2.98 7.47 -4.25
CA LEU A 128 -3.54 6.89 -5.46
C LEU A 128 -5.04 6.76 -5.28
N THR A 129 -5.84 7.32 -6.18
CA THR A 129 -7.30 7.18 -6.12
C THR A 129 -7.89 7.12 -7.51
N SER A 130 -8.80 6.17 -7.75
CA SER A 130 -9.56 6.04 -8.99
C SER A 130 -10.71 5.03 -8.83
N PRO A 131 -11.83 5.21 -9.53
CA PRO A 131 -12.83 4.14 -9.70
C PRO A 131 -12.38 3.08 -10.73
N GLU A 132 -11.32 3.36 -11.51
CA GLU A 132 -10.74 2.47 -12.51
C GLU A 132 -9.23 2.33 -12.32
N PRO A 133 -8.79 1.64 -11.23
CA PRO A 133 -7.37 1.40 -11.02
C PRO A 133 -6.76 0.60 -12.19
N PRO A 134 -5.49 0.81 -12.52
CA PRO A 134 -4.82 0.08 -13.60
C PRO A 134 -4.57 -1.39 -13.19
N ASN A 135 -4.38 -2.25 -14.20
CA ASN A 135 -4.22 -3.69 -13.99
C ASN A 135 -3.02 -4.04 -13.09
N GLU A 136 -1.96 -3.24 -13.12
CA GLU A 136 -0.77 -3.40 -12.30
C GLU A 136 -1.06 -3.31 -10.79
N ALA A 137 -2.18 -2.68 -10.41
CA ALA A 137 -2.61 -2.56 -9.02
C ALA A 137 -3.56 -3.70 -8.58
N ASN A 138 -4.07 -4.52 -9.50
CA ASN A 138 -5.15 -5.47 -9.22
C ASN A 138 -4.81 -6.45 -8.09
N ASP A 139 -3.63 -7.03 -8.09
CA ASP A 139 -3.25 -8.01 -7.07
C ASP A 139 -3.05 -7.36 -5.70
N LEU A 140 -2.51 -6.14 -5.67
CA LEU A 140 -2.40 -5.34 -4.45
C LEU A 140 -3.80 -5.00 -3.90
N ILE A 141 -4.70 -4.54 -4.75
CA ILE A 141 -6.08 -4.19 -4.36
C ILE A 141 -6.83 -5.41 -3.83
N LYS A 142 -6.78 -6.54 -4.54
CA LYS A 142 -7.38 -7.81 -4.10
C LYS A 142 -6.85 -8.24 -2.73
N TYR A 143 -5.55 -8.10 -2.53
CA TYR A 143 -4.92 -8.46 -1.27
C TYR A 143 -5.36 -7.54 -0.12
N LEU A 144 -5.35 -6.23 -0.32
CA LEU A 144 -5.82 -5.25 0.67
C LEU A 144 -7.29 -5.48 1.02
N THR A 145 -8.14 -5.74 0.02
CA THR A 145 -9.54 -6.12 0.23
C THR A 145 -9.64 -7.39 1.10
N SER A 146 -8.82 -8.40 0.79
CA SER A 146 -8.82 -9.66 1.57
C SER A 146 -8.37 -9.49 3.01
N LEU A 147 -7.48 -8.53 3.29
CA LEU A 147 -7.11 -8.15 4.66
C LEU A 147 -8.29 -7.52 5.39
N GLY A 148 -9.06 -6.66 4.70
CA GLY A 148 -10.29 -6.07 5.24
C GLY A 148 -11.36 -7.12 5.56
N ASP A 149 -11.43 -8.20 4.79
CA ASP A 149 -12.36 -9.33 4.98
C ASP A 149 -11.88 -10.40 5.96
N ASN A 150 -10.69 -10.24 6.51
CA ASN A 150 -10.08 -11.28 7.33
C ASN A 150 -10.97 -11.64 8.55
N LYS A 151 -11.40 -12.90 8.59
CA LYS A 151 -12.26 -13.44 9.67
C LYS A 151 -11.54 -13.62 11.00
N LYS A 152 -10.21 -13.56 11.02
CA LYS A 152 -9.40 -13.65 12.25
C LYS A 152 -9.31 -12.32 13.00
N LEU A 153 -9.77 -11.22 12.40
CA LEU A 153 -9.81 -9.92 13.07
C LEU A 153 -10.82 -9.95 14.23
N GLN A 154 -10.44 -9.33 15.33
CA GLN A 154 -11.29 -9.20 16.51
C GLN A 154 -12.08 -7.90 16.42
N ARG A 155 -13.39 -7.97 16.72
CA ARG A 155 -14.22 -6.77 16.83
C ARG A 155 -13.71 -5.88 17.95
N THR A 156 -13.73 -4.56 17.71
CA THR A 156 -13.31 -3.55 18.68
C THR A 156 -14.33 -2.42 18.77
N ASN A 157 -14.38 -1.75 19.92
CA ASN A 157 -15.14 -0.51 20.12
C ASN A 157 -14.23 0.72 20.00
N GLU A 158 -12.94 0.51 19.70
CA GLU A 158 -12.02 1.62 19.46
C GLU A 158 -12.39 2.31 18.16
N THR A 159 -12.58 3.62 18.24
CA THR A 159 -12.79 4.46 17.04
C THR A 159 -11.43 4.99 16.59
N LYS A 160 -11.05 4.70 15.37
CA LYS A 160 -9.86 5.26 14.75
C LYS A 160 -10.25 6.13 13.56
N ASN A 161 -9.77 7.36 13.55
CA ASN A 161 -9.90 8.21 12.36
C ASN A 161 -8.82 7.79 11.36
N ILE A 162 -9.21 6.99 10.36
CA ILE A 162 -8.34 6.60 9.25
C ILE A 162 -8.24 7.80 8.31
N GLU A 163 -7.02 8.14 7.92
CA GLU A 163 -6.74 9.24 6.98
C GLU A 163 -7.40 8.98 5.62
N ASN A 164 -8.04 10.02 5.05
CA ASN A 164 -8.67 10.01 3.71
C ASN A 164 -7.83 10.78 2.67
#